data_ab2f6b66e13b0d5f3d2f9d74b7fdba11
#
_entry.id   ab2f6b66e13b0d5f3d2f9d74b7fdba11
#
_cell.length_a   1.000
_cell.length_b   1.000
_cell.length_c   1.000
_cell.angle_alpha   90.00
_cell.angle_beta   90.00
_cell.angle_gamma   90.00
#
_symmetry.space_group_name_H-M   'P 1'
#
loop_
_entity.id
_entity.type
_entity.pdbx_description
1 polymer ?
#
loop_
_entity_poly.entity_id
_entity_poly.type
_entity_poly.pdbx_seq_one_letter_code
_entity_poly.pdbx_strand_id
1 'polypeptide(L)'
;MSHSTNDVLQKISDPEDAEKARSLLDLIELNTVDLELAAWLVSLVSRGASYITGSGPGGIGKTTTMHSLLSFVPDELTFKIALPDVVSQIGEGRHCVISTELSDHPPPTYLWGQDVRDFFTHSRHGHVLVANVHADDLDEIHDQMVGENEVPEDQFRALNLLIFICGCFFLRFSANPGGVTGVI
;
A
#
# COMPACT_ATOMS: atom_id res chain seq x y z
N MET A 1 -23.09 -2.84 -8.55
CA MET A 1 -22.29 -3.53 -9.57
C MET A 1 -20.90 -3.64 -8.97
N SER A 2 -20.50 -4.85 -8.58
CA SER A 2 -19.17 -5.13 -8.07
C SER A 2 -18.18 -4.90 -9.22
N HIS A 3 -17.34 -3.87 -9.12
CA HIS A 3 -16.19 -3.79 -10.00
C HIS A 3 -15.26 -4.94 -9.60
N SER A 4 -14.93 -5.79 -10.56
CA SER A 4 -13.96 -6.86 -10.37
C SER A 4 -12.63 -6.24 -9.89
N THR A 5 -11.93 -6.91 -8.97
CA THR A 5 -10.58 -6.53 -8.55
C THR A 5 -9.68 -6.24 -9.76
N ASN A 6 -9.83 -7.02 -10.84
CA ASN A 6 -9.12 -6.82 -12.09
C ASN A 6 -9.42 -5.48 -12.77
N ASP A 7 -10.67 -4.97 -12.70
CA ASP A 7 -11.03 -3.68 -13.33
C ASP A 7 -10.36 -2.50 -12.61
N VAL A 8 -10.17 -2.61 -11.30
CA VAL A 8 -9.47 -1.60 -10.50
C VAL A 8 -7.97 -1.67 -10.74
N LEU A 9 -7.41 -2.88 -10.76
CA LEU A 9 -6.00 -3.11 -11.03
C LEU A 9 -5.61 -2.59 -12.44
N GLN A 10 -6.45 -2.79 -13.45
CA GLN A 10 -6.23 -2.23 -14.79
C GLN A 10 -6.24 -0.70 -14.84
N LYS A 11 -6.97 -0.04 -13.93
CA LYS A 11 -7.00 1.42 -13.86
C LYS A 11 -5.80 2.04 -13.14
N ILE A 12 -5.14 1.26 -12.28
CA ILE A 12 -4.00 1.71 -11.47
C ILE A 12 -2.68 1.34 -12.13
N SER A 13 -2.66 0.32 -12.97
CA SER A 13 -1.45 -0.16 -13.63
C SER A 13 -1.24 0.57 -14.96
N ASP A 14 0.01 0.93 -15.22
CA ASP A 14 0.44 1.23 -16.59
C ASP A 14 0.12 0.00 -17.46
N PRO A 15 -0.35 0.17 -18.72
CA PRO A 15 -0.65 -0.96 -19.60
C PRO A 15 0.48 -1.99 -19.72
N GLU A 16 1.73 -1.57 -19.62
CA GLU A 16 2.89 -2.45 -19.60
C GLU A 16 3.03 -3.26 -18.29
N ASP A 17 2.54 -2.75 -17.18
CA ASP A 17 2.57 -3.45 -15.89
C ASP A 17 1.39 -4.39 -15.70
N ALA A 18 0.26 -4.13 -16.33
CA ALA A 18 -0.91 -5.02 -16.30
C ALA A 18 -0.63 -6.39 -16.93
N GLU A 19 0.23 -6.45 -17.97
CA GLU A 19 0.68 -7.71 -18.56
C GLU A 19 1.64 -8.51 -17.64
N LYS A 20 2.19 -7.86 -16.62
CA LYS A 20 3.15 -8.46 -15.66
C LYS A 20 2.52 -8.71 -14.29
N ALA A 21 1.20 -8.55 -14.14
CA ALA A 21 0.52 -8.79 -12.88
C ALA A 21 0.84 -10.22 -12.37
N ARG A 22 1.51 -10.30 -11.22
CA ARG A 22 1.90 -11.55 -10.59
C ARG A 22 0.99 -11.81 -9.41
N SER A 23 0.61 -13.06 -9.24
CA SER A 23 -0.06 -13.51 -8.02
C SER A 23 0.94 -13.61 -6.86
N LEU A 24 0.44 -13.71 -5.65
CA LEU A 24 1.29 -13.98 -4.49
C LEU A 24 2.01 -15.34 -4.61
N LEU A 25 1.39 -16.31 -5.30
CA LEU A 25 2.03 -17.62 -5.56
C LEU A 25 3.24 -17.46 -6.49
N ASP A 26 3.14 -16.62 -7.52
CA ASP A 26 4.30 -16.33 -8.37
C ASP A 26 5.45 -15.69 -7.58
N LEU A 27 5.13 -14.82 -6.60
CA LEU A 27 6.16 -14.21 -5.74
C LEU A 27 6.83 -15.25 -4.83
N ILE A 28 6.08 -16.25 -4.36
CA ILE A 28 6.62 -17.38 -3.59
C ILE A 28 7.53 -18.24 -4.50
N GLU A 29 7.08 -18.61 -5.69
CA GLU A 29 7.86 -19.41 -6.65
C GLU A 29 9.16 -18.71 -7.07
N LEU A 30 9.15 -17.38 -7.15
CA LEU A 30 10.33 -16.56 -7.44
C LEU A 30 11.23 -16.32 -6.22
N ASN A 31 10.87 -16.87 -5.06
CA ASN A 31 11.55 -16.63 -3.78
C ASN A 31 11.65 -15.14 -3.38
N THR A 32 10.69 -14.32 -3.83
CA THR A 32 10.58 -12.91 -3.41
C THR A 32 10.00 -12.83 -2.00
N VAL A 33 9.11 -13.73 -1.65
CA VAL A 33 8.50 -13.89 -0.33
C VAL A 33 8.43 -15.38 0.01
N ASP A 34 8.75 -15.75 1.24
CA ASP A 34 8.56 -17.13 1.68
C ASP A 34 7.08 -17.43 2.03
N LEU A 35 6.75 -18.69 2.16
CA LEU A 35 5.39 -19.13 2.41
C LEU A 35 4.86 -18.66 3.77
N GLU A 36 5.71 -18.62 4.80
CA GLU A 36 5.31 -18.20 6.15
C GLU A 36 4.95 -16.71 6.18
N LEU A 37 5.82 -15.86 5.60
CA LEU A 37 5.56 -14.44 5.46
C LEU A 37 4.33 -14.17 4.60
N ALA A 38 4.19 -14.87 3.47
CA ALA A 38 3.02 -14.76 2.60
C ALA A 38 1.71 -15.07 3.36
N ALA A 39 1.68 -16.18 4.11
CA ALA A 39 0.52 -16.57 4.91
C ALA A 39 0.20 -15.53 6.01
N TRP A 40 1.22 -14.95 6.63
CA TRP A 40 1.06 -13.91 7.63
C TRP A 40 0.50 -12.62 7.03
N LEU A 41 1.04 -12.16 5.90
CA LEU A 41 0.54 -10.98 5.18
C LEU A 41 -0.92 -11.17 4.76
N VAL A 42 -1.26 -12.30 4.14
CA VAL A 42 -2.64 -12.64 3.76
C VAL A 42 -3.56 -12.64 4.98
N SER A 43 -3.13 -13.23 6.08
CA SER A 43 -3.92 -13.26 7.33
C SER A 43 -4.25 -11.87 7.85
N LEU A 44 -3.39 -10.87 7.69
CA LEU A 44 -3.64 -9.50 8.12
C LEU A 44 -4.48 -8.74 7.10
N VAL A 45 -4.11 -8.81 5.81
CA VAL A 45 -4.83 -8.11 4.74
C VAL A 45 -6.27 -8.58 4.62
N SER A 46 -6.53 -9.90 4.75
CA SER A 46 -7.90 -10.45 4.73
C SER A 46 -8.78 -10.01 5.90
N ARG A 47 -8.19 -9.42 6.93
CA ARG A 47 -8.91 -8.77 8.05
C ARG A 47 -9.03 -7.27 7.89
N GLY A 48 -8.60 -6.72 6.77
CA GLY A 48 -8.68 -5.29 6.47
C GLY A 48 -7.52 -4.48 7.04
N ALA A 49 -6.32 -5.05 7.09
CA ALA A 49 -5.13 -4.30 7.45
C ALA A 49 -4.78 -3.28 6.35
N SER A 50 -4.51 -2.03 6.76
CA SER A 50 -3.91 -1.01 5.91
C SER A 50 -2.42 -1.29 5.73
N TYR A 51 -1.90 -1.13 4.52
CA TYR A 51 -0.50 -1.37 4.24
C TYR A 51 0.10 -0.41 3.21
N ILE A 52 1.39 -0.14 3.35
CA ILE A 52 2.19 0.61 2.38
C ILE A 52 3.39 -0.23 1.98
N THR A 53 3.67 -0.30 0.67
CA THR A 53 4.87 -0.94 0.13
C THR A 53 5.92 0.12 -0.20
N GLY A 54 7.12 -0.06 0.34
CA GLY A 54 8.25 0.85 0.20
C GLY A 54 9.44 0.23 -0.53
N SER A 55 10.15 1.04 -1.29
CA SER A 55 11.51 0.79 -1.75
C SER A 55 12.15 2.07 -2.28
N GLY A 56 13.43 2.29 -2.05
CA GLY A 56 14.18 3.42 -2.61
C GLY A 56 14.32 3.33 -4.13
N PRO A 57 14.90 2.24 -4.70
CA PRO A 57 15.02 2.11 -6.15
C PRO A 57 13.66 1.85 -6.82
N GLY A 58 13.46 2.46 -7.99
CA GLY A 58 12.34 2.13 -8.85
C GLY A 58 12.47 0.74 -9.48
N GLY A 59 11.34 0.13 -9.85
CA GLY A 59 11.33 -1.11 -10.66
C GLY A 59 11.63 -2.41 -9.92
N ILE A 60 11.72 -2.42 -8.58
CA ILE A 60 12.04 -3.62 -7.79
C ILE A 60 10.81 -4.39 -7.27
N GLY A 61 9.60 -4.04 -7.73
CA GLY A 61 8.40 -4.84 -7.46
C GLY A 61 7.43 -4.30 -6.43
N LYS A 62 7.50 -3.02 -6.02
CA LYS A 62 6.50 -2.39 -5.12
C LYS A 62 5.07 -2.63 -5.60
N THR A 63 4.78 -2.16 -6.81
CA THR A 63 3.45 -2.26 -7.42
C THR A 63 3.00 -3.71 -7.56
N THR A 64 3.91 -4.61 -7.95
CA THR A 64 3.63 -6.04 -8.05
C THR A 64 3.23 -6.63 -6.69
N THR A 65 3.98 -6.32 -5.63
CA THR A 65 3.69 -6.79 -4.28
C THR A 65 2.37 -6.20 -3.76
N MET A 66 2.17 -4.89 -3.94
CA MET A 66 0.92 -4.23 -3.58
C MET A 66 -0.28 -4.91 -4.25
N HIS A 67 -0.23 -5.11 -5.56
CA HIS A 67 -1.32 -5.71 -6.34
C HIS A 67 -1.57 -7.17 -5.94
N SER A 68 -0.52 -7.96 -5.69
CA SER A 68 -0.69 -9.37 -5.28
C SER A 68 -1.47 -9.49 -3.97
N LEU A 69 -1.29 -8.53 -3.04
CA LEU A 69 -1.98 -8.48 -1.76
C LEU A 69 -3.40 -7.92 -1.86
N LEU A 70 -3.69 -7.03 -2.82
CA LEU A 70 -5.05 -6.50 -3.03
C LEU A 70 -6.08 -7.60 -3.29
N SER A 71 -5.67 -8.75 -3.84
CA SER A 71 -6.55 -9.90 -4.08
C SER A 71 -7.10 -10.51 -2.80
N PHE A 72 -6.54 -10.19 -1.64
CA PHE A 72 -6.94 -10.71 -0.34
C PHE A 72 -7.69 -9.68 0.53
N VAL A 73 -7.87 -8.45 0.03
CA VAL A 73 -8.68 -7.45 0.72
C VAL A 73 -10.14 -7.94 0.80
N PRO A 74 -10.82 -7.76 1.96
CA PRO A 74 -12.19 -8.24 2.14
C PRO A 74 -13.15 -7.83 1.03
N ASP A 75 -13.94 -8.76 0.53
CA ASP A 75 -14.86 -8.58 -0.61
C ASP A 75 -15.96 -7.54 -0.35
N GLU A 76 -16.27 -7.26 0.92
CA GLU A 76 -17.22 -6.23 1.31
C GLU A 76 -16.69 -4.81 1.12
N LEU A 77 -15.39 -4.64 0.93
CA LEU A 77 -14.79 -3.32 0.70
C LEU A 77 -14.81 -2.94 -0.78
N THR A 78 -15.36 -1.77 -1.07
CA THR A 78 -15.28 -1.20 -2.42
C THR A 78 -13.93 -0.53 -2.61
N PHE A 79 -13.25 -0.82 -3.71
CA PHE A 79 -12.00 -0.16 -4.07
C PHE A 79 -12.25 1.27 -4.57
N LYS A 80 -11.48 2.21 -4.04
CA LYS A 80 -11.47 3.61 -4.44
C LYS A 80 -10.03 4.03 -4.75
N ILE A 81 -9.83 4.63 -5.92
CA ILE A 81 -8.52 5.19 -6.29
C ILE A 81 -8.43 6.59 -5.72
N ALA A 82 -7.39 6.82 -4.92
CA ALA A 82 -7.05 8.14 -4.43
C ALA A 82 -6.27 8.89 -5.50
N LEU A 83 -6.81 10.01 -5.94
CA LEU A 83 -6.19 10.93 -6.89
C LEU A 83 -6.12 12.31 -6.26
N PRO A 84 -5.14 13.16 -6.66
CA PRO A 84 -5.09 14.55 -6.23
C PRO A 84 -6.41 15.27 -6.43
N ASP A 85 -6.72 16.23 -5.57
CA ASP A 85 -7.93 17.05 -5.56
C ASP A 85 -9.26 16.31 -5.31
N VAL A 86 -9.28 14.97 -5.40
CA VAL A 86 -10.50 14.17 -5.18
C VAL A 86 -10.41 13.20 -4.01
N VAL A 87 -9.21 12.96 -3.49
CA VAL A 87 -8.99 12.03 -2.37
C VAL A 87 -9.81 12.42 -1.13
N SER A 88 -9.99 13.71 -0.85
CA SER A 88 -10.80 14.24 0.24
C SER A 88 -12.31 13.93 0.11
N GLN A 89 -12.77 13.56 -1.10
CA GLN A 89 -14.19 13.36 -1.44
C GLN A 89 -14.61 11.89 -1.43
N ILE A 90 -13.80 10.98 -0.88
CA ILE A 90 -14.14 9.57 -0.74
C ILE A 90 -15.34 9.45 0.20
N GLY A 91 -16.45 8.96 -0.34
CA GLY A 91 -17.74 8.99 0.31
C GLY A 91 -17.88 8.08 1.54
N GLU A 92 -19.11 8.06 2.09
CA GLU A 92 -19.47 7.24 3.24
C GLU A 92 -19.34 5.74 2.96
N GLY A 93 -19.22 4.95 4.03
CA GLY A 93 -19.03 3.49 3.99
C GLY A 93 -17.58 3.11 4.22
N ARG A 94 -17.31 1.80 4.25
CA ARG A 94 -15.93 1.30 4.36
C ARG A 94 -15.40 0.97 2.97
N HIS A 95 -14.25 1.51 2.65
CA HIS A 95 -13.59 1.31 1.36
C HIS A 95 -12.14 0.87 1.55
N CYS A 96 -11.59 0.23 0.54
CA CYS A 96 -10.14 0.13 0.36
C CYS A 96 -9.72 1.30 -0.55
N VAL A 97 -8.99 2.26 0.03
CA VAL A 97 -8.52 3.47 -0.63
C VAL A 97 -7.10 3.25 -1.09
N ILE A 98 -6.86 3.35 -2.40
CA ILE A 98 -5.61 2.95 -3.03
C ILE A 98 -4.96 4.16 -3.67
N SER A 99 -3.72 4.47 -3.27
CA SER A 99 -2.84 5.40 -3.98
C SER A 99 -1.76 4.62 -4.73
N THR A 100 -1.50 5.01 -5.97
CA THR A 100 -0.44 4.40 -6.78
C THR A 100 0.94 4.68 -6.22
N GLU A 101 1.15 5.90 -5.74
CA GLU A 101 2.41 6.32 -5.11
C GLU A 101 2.17 7.54 -4.20
N LEU A 102 2.86 7.59 -3.07
CA LEU A 102 2.98 8.78 -2.22
C LEU A 102 4.31 9.45 -2.56
N SER A 103 4.29 10.47 -3.42
CA SER A 103 5.49 11.12 -3.94
C SER A 103 5.17 12.48 -4.54
N ASP A 104 6.13 13.41 -4.45
CA ASP A 104 6.11 14.72 -5.10
C ASP A 104 6.54 14.68 -6.59
N HIS A 105 6.91 13.51 -7.10
CA HIS A 105 7.35 13.33 -8.48
C HIS A 105 6.17 13.13 -9.44
N PRO A 106 6.30 13.50 -10.73
CA PRO A 106 5.32 13.11 -11.74
C PRO A 106 5.27 11.57 -11.90
N PRO A 107 4.11 11.01 -12.28
CA PRO A 107 2.94 11.64 -12.90
C PRO A 107 2.00 12.34 -11.90
N PRO A 108 1.10 13.21 -12.41
CA PRO A 108 0.17 13.98 -11.58
C PRO A 108 -0.92 13.15 -10.88
N THR A 109 -0.79 11.84 -10.86
CA THR A 109 -1.66 10.90 -10.14
C THR A 109 -1.12 10.52 -8.76
N TYR A 110 0.10 10.96 -8.43
CA TYR A 110 0.73 10.71 -7.14
C TYR A 110 0.23 11.72 -6.10
N LEU A 111 0.16 11.28 -4.86
CA LEU A 111 -0.31 12.13 -3.77
C LEU A 111 0.88 12.74 -3.05
N TRP A 112 0.78 14.05 -2.74
CA TRP A 112 1.75 14.76 -1.91
C TRP A 112 1.10 15.93 -1.16
N GLY A 113 1.73 16.40 -0.10
CA GLY A 113 1.24 17.55 0.65
C GLY A 113 -0.16 17.36 1.24
N GLN A 114 -1.12 18.19 0.87
CA GLN A 114 -2.48 18.12 1.38
C GLN A 114 -3.18 16.81 1.00
N ASP A 115 -2.97 16.32 -0.22
CA ASP A 115 -3.61 15.06 -0.66
C ASP A 115 -3.15 13.85 0.15
N VAL A 116 -1.89 13.83 0.60
CA VAL A 116 -1.38 12.79 1.52
C VAL A 116 -2.07 12.90 2.89
N ARG A 117 -2.22 14.11 3.44
CA ARG A 117 -2.96 14.31 4.70
C ARG A 117 -4.41 13.84 4.60
N ASP A 118 -5.08 14.18 3.49
CA ASP A 118 -6.44 13.76 3.23
C ASP A 118 -6.53 12.23 3.11
N PHE A 119 -5.58 11.60 2.41
CA PHE A 119 -5.47 10.15 2.31
C PHE A 119 -5.37 9.48 3.69
N PHE A 120 -4.47 9.95 4.54
CA PHE A 120 -4.29 9.38 5.88
C PHE A 120 -5.50 9.64 6.81
N THR A 121 -6.25 10.74 6.60
CA THR A 121 -7.47 11.05 7.36
C THR A 121 -8.52 9.94 7.20
N HIS A 122 -8.54 9.24 6.10
CA HIS A 122 -9.46 8.13 5.85
C HIS A 122 -9.28 6.95 6.83
N SER A 123 -8.11 6.79 7.45
CA SER A 123 -7.90 5.78 8.50
C SER A 123 -8.84 5.97 9.69
N ARG A 124 -9.16 7.23 10.04
CA ARG A 124 -10.09 7.56 11.12
C ARG A 124 -11.54 7.20 10.82
N HIS A 125 -11.88 7.06 9.54
CA HIS A 125 -13.21 6.66 9.08
C HIS A 125 -13.33 5.14 8.88
N GLY A 126 -12.29 4.37 9.26
CA GLY A 126 -12.27 2.92 9.17
C GLY A 126 -12.07 2.37 7.75
N HIS A 127 -11.58 3.20 6.83
CA HIS A 127 -11.13 2.73 5.52
C HIS A 127 -9.80 1.98 5.64
N VAL A 128 -9.59 1.04 4.72
CA VAL A 128 -8.29 0.38 4.52
C VAL A 128 -7.47 1.24 3.56
N LEU A 129 -6.26 1.60 3.95
CA LEU A 129 -5.36 2.40 3.14
C LEU A 129 -4.30 1.50 2.50
N VAL A 130 -4.10 1.66 1.20
CA VAL A 130 -3.08 0.93 0.44
C VAL A 130 -2.31 1.90 -0.44
N ALA A 131 -0.97 1.88 -0.37
CA ALA A 131 -0.14 2.75 -1.19
C ALA A 131 1.25 2.18 -1.44
N ASN A 132 1.95 2.78 -2.40
CA ASN A 132 3.40 2.66 -2.56
C ASN A 132 4.10 3.94 -2.09
N VAL A 133 5.38 3.83 -1.75
CA VAL A 133 6.24 4.95 -1.38
C VAL A 133 7.69 4.68 -1.81
N HIS A 134 8.43 5.74 -2.10
CA HIS A 134 9.89 5.67 -2.28
C HIS A 134 10.58 5.85 -0.93
N ALA A 135 10.71 4.75 -0.18
CA ALA A 135 11.43 4.70 1.09
C ALA A 135 11.95 3.27 1.31
N ASP A 136 13.16 3.13 1.84
CA ASP A 136 13.81 1.85 2.09
C ASP A 136 13.60 1.33 3.52
N ASP A 137 13.18 2.20 4.44
CA ASP A 137 12.97 1.85 5.83
C ASP A 137 11.91 2.72 6.54
N LEU A 138 11.73 2.42 7.84
CA LEU A 138 10.73 3.10 8.67
C LEU A 138 11.09 4.58 8.91
N ASP A 139 12.35 4.89 9.05
CA ASP A 139 12.78 6.26 9.36
C ASP A 139 12.53 7.16 8.15
N GLU A 140 12.86 6.69 6.94
CA GLU A 140 12.61 7.42 5.70
C GLU A 140 11.12 7.66 5.45
N ILE A 141 10.26 6.65 5.59
CA ILE A 141 8.82 6.83 5.39
C ILE A 141 8.22 7.74 6.48
N HIS A 142 8.69 7.64 7.71
CA HIS A 142 8.25 8.50 8.78
C HIS A 142 8.62 9.97 8.50
N ASP A 143 9.87 10.22 8.10
CA ASP A 143 10.31 11.57 7.74
C ASP A 143 9.51 12.15 6.58
N GLN A 144 9.24 11.36 5.53
CA GLN A 144 8.43 11.81 4.40
C GLN A 144 6.97 12.08 4.82
N MET A 145 6.33 11.17 5.55
CA MET A 145 4.91 11.30 5.89
C MET A 145 4.67 12.31 7.03
N VAL A 146 5.37 12.15 8.13
CA VAL A 146 5.16 12.99 9.32
C VAL A 146 5.98 14.27 9.24
N GLY A 147 7.26 14.20 8.82
CA GLY A 147 8.15 15.33 8.73
C GLY A 147 7.79 16.27 7.58
N GLU A 148 7.74 15.78 6.35
CA GLU A 148 7.57 16.63 5.16
C GLU A 148 6.10 16.90 4.83
N ASN A 149 5.25 15.86 4.89
CA ASN A 149 3.83 15.97 4.57
C ASN A 149 2.95 16.38 5.75
N GLU A 150 3.50 16.49 6.95
CA GLU A 150 2.79 16.90 8.17
C GLU A 150 1.58 16.00 8.49
N VAL A 151 1.66 14.70 8.15
CA VAL A 151 0.65 13.71 8.55
C VAL A 151 0.67 13.59 10.08
N PRO A 152 -0.48 13.69 10.76
CA PRO A 152 -0.54 13.50 12.20
C PRO A 152 0.01 12.13 12.61
N GLU A 153 0.86 12.10 13.63
CA GLU A 153 1.54 10.91 14.13
C GLU A 153 0.57 9.76 14.45
N ASP A 154 -0.59 10.08 15.02
CA ASP A 154 -1.63 9.09 15.34
C ASP A 154 -2.21 8.42 14.07
N GLN A 155 -2.32 9.16 12.97
CA GLN A 155 -2.77 8.62 11.69
C GLN A 155 -1.69 7.76 11.02
N PHE A 156 -0.44 8.19 11.05
CA PHE A 156 0.67 7.38 10.57
C PHE A 156 0.75 6.05 11.35
N ARG A 157 0.64 6.12 12.66
CA ARG A 157 0.63 4.92 13.53
C ARG A 157 -0.60 4.04 13.38
N ALA A 158 -1.67 4.50 12.74
CA ALA A 158 -2.84 3.69 12.43
C ALA A 158 -2.59 2.72 11.27
N LEU A 159 -1.52 2.87 10.50
CA LEU A 159 -1.09 1.87 9.52
C LEU A 159 -0.76 0.55 10.23
N ASN A 160 -1.22 -0.54 9.64
CA ASN A 160 -1.00 -1.88 10.20
C ASN A 160 0.31 -2.51 9.73
N LEU A 161 0.69 -2.25 8.46
CA LEU A 161 1.84 -2.87 7.81
C LEU A 161 2.63 -1.85 7.00
N LEU A 162 3.95 -1.91 7.14
CA LEU A 162 4.91 -1.32 6.22
C LEU A 162 5.77 -2.44 5.65
N ILE A 163 5.78 -2.59 4.33
CA ILE A 163 6.43 -3.69 3.62
C ILE A 163 7.54 -3.10 2.76
N PHE A 164 8.79 -3.28 3.16
CA PHE A 164 9.94 -2.77 2.43
C PHE A 164 10.53 -3.86 1.54
N ILE A 165 10.69 -3.54 0.24
CA ILE A 165 11.27 -4.44 -0.75
C ILE A 165 12.73 -4.05 -0.94
N CYS A 166 13.62 -4.90 -0.49
CA CYS A 166 15.07 -4.71 -0.61
C CYS A 166 15.59 -5.46 -1.83
N GLY A 167 16.53 -4.86 -2.57
CA GLY A 167 17.12 -5.47 -3.78
C GLY A 167 17.93 -6.76 -3.56
N CYS A 168 18.01 -7.25 -2.32
CA CYS A 168 18.67 -8.48 -1.93
C CYS A 168 17.70 -9.62 -1.55
N PHE A 169 16.48 -9.64 -2.09
CA PHE A 169 15.45 -10.67 -1.84
C PHE A 169 14.92 -10.75 -0.40
N PHE A 170 14.96 -9.66 0.37
CA PHE A 170 14.40 -9.65 1.72
C PHE A 170 13.28 -8.61 1.84
N LEU A 171 12.15 -9.01 2.42
CA LEU A 171 11.10 -8.11 2.86
C LEU A 171 11.34 -7.75 4.33
N ARG A 172 11.32 -6.45 4.64
CA ARG A 172 11.23 -5.95 6.01
C ARG A 172 9.82 -5.48 6.25
N PHE A 173 9.30 -5.74 7.42
CA PHE A 173 7.98 -5.25 7.80
C PHE A 173 8.01 -4.67 9.21
N SER A 174 7.15 -3.69 9.43
CA SER A 174 6.86 -3.17 10.75
C SER A 174 5.35 -3.20 10.95
N ALA A 175 4.90 -3.77 12.06
CA ALA A 175 3.50 -3.78 12.46
C ALA A 175 3.34 -2.93 13.72
N ASN A 176 2.33 -2.08 13.79
CA ASN A 176 2.07 -1.15 14.89
C ASN A 176 0.71 -1.46 15.56
N PRO A 177 0.48 -1.16 16.84
CA PRO A 177 1.35 -1.08 18.01
C PRO A 177 1.24 -2.29 18.94
N GLY A 178 2.34 -2.68 19.50
CA GLY A 178 2.53 -3.96 20.20
C GLY A 178 3.13 -4.99 19.27
N GLY A 179 3.47 -4.56 18.06
CA GLY A 179 3.75 -5.34 16.90
C GLY A 179 5.16 -5.89 16.81
N VAL A 180 5.24 -6.97 16.13
CA VAL A 180 6.46 -7.69 15.79
C VAL A 180 7.19 -6.94 14.69
N THR A 181 8.40 -6.50 14.95
CA THR A 181 9.33 -6.08 13.90
C THR A 181 10.13 -7.32 13.48
N GLY A 182 10.02 -7.70 12.23
CA GLY A 182 10.75 -8.84 11.68
C GLY A 182 11.56 -8.46 10.45
N VAL A 183 12.76 -8.99 10.36
CA VAL A 183 13.58 -9.02 9.15
C VAL A 183 13.71 -10.48 8.79
N ILE A 184 13.29 -10.86 7.61
CA ILE A 184 13.48 -12.19 7.06
C ILE A 184 14.33 -12.05 5.80
#